data_107b46d69919ebee0b520d56afe98108
#
_entry.id   107b46d69919ebee0b520d56afe98108
#
_cell.length_a   1.000
_cell.length_b   1.000
_cell.length_c   1.000
_cell.angle_alpha   90.00
_cell.angle_beta   90.00
_cell.angle_gamma   90.00
#
_symmetry.space_group_name_H-M   'P 1'
#
loop_
_entity.id
_entity.type
_entity.pdbx_description
1 polymer ?
#
loop_
_entity_poly.entity_id
_entity_poly.type
_entity_poly.pdbx_seq_one_letter_code
_entity_poly.pdbx_strand_id
1 'polypeptide(L)'
;FGLLTDMTDEDWSSLLQTNLSSVFYCCRAAIPHMVSVKCGRIINISSMWGTAGASCEAAYSATKSGIHGLTKALAKELAPSNIQVNAIACGVIDTVMTDCFSAEEKAALTEEIPLCRFGRPEEVAQAVLFLASEEASYITAQVLTVDGGML
;
A
#
# COMPACT_ATOMS: atom_id res chain seq x y z
N PHE A 1 -0.29 -8.58 15.33
CA PHE A 1 -0.63 -9.95 14.86
C PHE A 1 -1.55 -10.61 15.88
N GLY A 2 -2.64 -11.27 15.42
CA GLY A 2 -3.56 -12.01 16.29
C GLY A 2 -4.84 -12.41 15.58
N LEU A 3 -5.59 -13.31 16.18
CA LEU A 3 -6.90 -13.71 15.68
C LEU A 3 -7.88 -12.54 15.78
N LEU A 4 -8.80 -12.45 14.81
CA LEU A 4 -9.83 -11.40 14.81
C LEU A 4 -10.69 -11.43 16.09
N THR A 5 -10.91 -12.61 16.66
CA THR A 5 -11.69 -12.81 17.91
C THR A 5 -11.02 -12.21 19.14
N ASP A 6 -9.72 -11.97 19.09
CA ASP A 6 -8.94 -11.46 20.22
C ASP A 6 -8.71 -9.95 20.14
N MET A 7 -9.12 -9.33 19.01
CA MET A 7 -8.99 -7.90 18.76
C MET A 7 -10.08 -7.11 19.48
N THR A 8 -9.71 -6.03 20.15
CA THR A 8 -10.67 -5.09 20.75
C THR A 8 -11.22 -4.10 19.73
N ASP A 9 -12.34 -3.45 20.04
CA ASP A 9 -12.91 -2.37 19.21
C ASP A 9 -11.94 -1.17 19.13
N GLU A 10 -11.16 -0.92 20.17
CA GLU A 10 -10.14 0.12 20.24
C GLU A 10 -8.98 -0.19 19.29
N ASP A 11 -8.49 -1.42 19.26
CA ASP A 11 -7.43 -1.86 18.35
C ASP A 11 -7.88 -1.74 16.89
N TRP A 12 -9.10 -2.21 16.60
CA TRP A 12 -9.72 -2.06 15.28
C TRP A 12 -9.79 -0.60 14.85
N SER A 13 -10.33 0.27 15.73
CA SER A 13 -10.50 1.69 15.44
C SER A 13 -9.17 2.40 15.25
N SER A 14 -8.18 2.09 16.07
CA SER A 14 -6.81 2.65 15.97
C SER A 14 -6.15 2.25 14.65
N LEU A 15 -6.28 0.99 14.25
CA LEU A 15 -5.71 0.48 13.01
C LEU A 15 -6.37 1.13 11.77
N LEU A 16 -7.71 1.25 11.77
CA LEU A 16 -8.44 1.98 10.74
C LEU A 16 -8.00 3.44 10.63
N GLN A 17 -7.89 4.14 11.77
CA GLN A 17 -7.46 5.53 11.80
C GLN A 17 -6.06 5.71 11.23
N THR A 18 -5.13 4.85 11.64
CA THR A 18 -3.74 4.95 11.22
C THR A 18 -3.55 4.56 9.75
N ASN A 19 -4.15 3.45 9.30
CA ASN A 19 -3.81 2.89 7.99
C ASN A 19 -4.73 3.38 6.86
N LEU A 20 -6.01 3.64 7.13
CA LEU A 20 -6.99 3.97 6.08
C LEU A 20 -7.47 5.42 6.18
N SER A 21 -7.91 5.86 7.37
CA SER A 21 -8.43 7.22 7.54
C SER A 21 -7.36 8.28 7.27
N SER A 22 -6.10 8.03 7.65
CA SER A 22 -4.98 8.92 7.35
C SER A 22 -4.80 9.15 5.85
N VAL A 23 -4.87 8.10 5.05
CA VAL A 23 -4.78 8.19 3.58
C VAL A 23 -5.93 9.03 3.02
N PHE A 24 -7.16 8.78 3.49
CA PHE A 24 -8.33 9.59 3.13
C PHE A 24 -8.11 11.08 3.46
N TYR A 25 -7.63 11.40 4.67
CA TYR A 25 -7.41 12.80 5.07
C TYR A 25 -6.35 13.49 4.21
N CYS A 26 -5.23 12.79 3.91
CA CYS A 26 -4.18 13.33 3.05
C CYS A 26 -4.68 13.56 1.62
N CYS A 27 -5.37 12.59 1.04
CA CYS A 27 -5.98 12.74 -0.29
C CYS A 27 -6.96 13.91 -0.33
N ARG A 28 -7.90 13.98 0.63
CA ARG A 28 -8.88 15.06 0.71
C ARG A 28 -8.24 16.44 0.82
N ALA A 29 -7.12 16.56 1.51
CA ALA A 29 -6.40 17.82 1.66
C ALA A 29 -5.66 18.25 0.39
N ALA A 30 -5.07 17.29 -0.34
CA ALA A 30 -4.25 17.56 -1.53
C ALA A 30 -5.08 17.80 -2.80
N ILE A 31 -6.19 17.07 -2.97
CA ILE A 31 -7.00 17.06 -4.19
C ILE A 31 -7.46 18.45 -4.66
N PRO A 32 -7.97 19.36 -3.81
CA PRO A 32 -8.48 20.65 -4.28
C PRO A 32 -7.43 21.47 -5.03
N HIS A 33 -6.19 21.46 -4.55
CA HIS A 33 -5.10 22.15 -5.24
C HIS A 33 -4.76 21.46 -6.57
N MET A 34 -4.61 20.14 -6.59
CA MET A 34 -4.32 19.38 -7.82
C MET A 34 -5.38 19.59 -8.90
N VAL A 35 -6.66 19.61 -8.51
CA VAL A 35 -7.78 19.89 -9.43
C VAL A 35 -7.69 21.32 -10.00
N SER A 36 -7.34 22.31 -9.17
CA SER A 36 -7.23 23.70 -9.62
C SER A 36 -6.13 23.92 -10.64
N VAL A 37 -5.01 23.19 -10.51
CA VAL A 37 -3.86 23.30 -11.46
C VAL A 37 -3.92 22.23 -12.56
N LYS A 38 -4.88 21.33 -12.55
CA LYS A 38 -5.06 20.20 -13.49
C LYS A 38 -3.78 19.36 -13.66
N CYS A 39 -3.12 19.09 -12.56
CA CYS A 39 -1.91 18.30 -12.51
C CYS A 39 -1.74 17.69 -11.13
N GLY A 40 -1.46 16.39 -11.06
CA GLY A 40 -1.20 15.70 -9.79
C GLY A 40 -0.89 14.22 -9.96
N ARG A 41 -0.17 13.70 -8.98
CA ARG A 41 0.13 12.28 -8.82
C ARG A 41 -0.11 11.89 -7.37
N ILE A 42 -0.95 10.90 -7.14
CA ILE A 42 -1.19 10.31 -5.81
C ILE A 42 -0.74 8.87 -5.86
N ILE A 43 0.23 8.51 -5.03
CA ILE A 43 0.72 7.14 -4.90
C ILE A 43 0.51 6.70 -3.45
N ASN A 44 -0.44 5.80 -3.23
CA ASN A 44 -0.76 5.27 -1.93
C ASN A 44 0.11 4.04 -1.63
N ILE A 45 0.70 3.99 -0.44
CA ILE A 45 1.49 2.83 0.00
C ILE A 45 0.58 1.84 0.71
N SER A 46 0.48 0.66 0.13
CA SER A 46 -0.36 -0.44 0.61
C SER A 46 0.49 -1.68 0.89
N SER A 47 -0.12 -2.83 0.88
CA SER A 47 0.50 -4.13 1.12
C SER A 47 -0.07 -5.17 0.17
N MET A 48 0.70 -6.18 -0.15
CA MET A 48 0.23 -7.40 -0.83
C MET A 48 -0.95 -8.05 -0.08
N TRP A 49 -0.99 -7.93 1.25
CA TRP A 49 -2.11 -8.42 2.06
C TRP A 49 -3.42 -7.67 1.84
N GLY A 50 -3.39 -6.49 1.22
CA GLY A 50 -4.59 -5.84 0.70
C GLY A 50 -5.20 -6.55 -0.52
N THR A 51 -4.45 -7.40 -1.20
CA THR A 51 -4.89 -8.21 -2.34
C THR A 51 -5.26 -9.63 -1.92
N ALA A 52 -4.34 -10.33 -1.22
CA ALA A 52 -4.50 -11.73 -0.86
C ALA A 52 -5.17 -11.95 0.51
N GLY A 53 -5.02 -11.00 1.43
CA GLY A 53 -5.31 -11.22 2.84
C GLY A 53 -4.24 -12.05 3.53
N ALA A 54 -4.14 -11.94 4.87
CA ALA A 54 -3.23 -12.77 5.65
C ALA A 54 -3.93 -13.29 6.91
N SER A 55 -3.62 -14.52 7.28
CA SER A 55 -4.05 -15.10 8.55
C SER A 55 -3.43 -14.30 9.70
N CYS A 56 -4.17 -14.12 10.78
CA CYS A 56 -3.80 -13.31 11.94
C CYS A 56 -3.59 -11.81 11.66
N GLU A 57 -3.94 -11.34 10.45
CA GLU A 57 -3.86 -9.94 10.02
C GLU A 57 -5.15 -9.46 9.34
N ALA A 58 -6.30 -9.99 9.70
CA ALA A 58 -7.57 -9.70 9.04
C ALA A 58 -7.89 -8.19 9.00
N ALA A 59 -7.72 -7.48 10.11
CA ALA A 59 -7.96 -6.05 10.19
C ALA A 59 -6.95 -5.23 9.38
N TYR A 60 -5.66 -5.59 9.42
CA TYR A 60 -4.64 -4.97 8.59
C TYR A 60 -4.94 -5.16 7.10
N SER A 61 -5.26 -6.39 6.70
CA SER A 61 -5.65 -6.72 5.32
C SER A 61 -6.88 -5.91 4.88
N ALA A 62 -7.89 -5.76 5.74
CA ALA A 62 -9.07 -4.94 5.47
C ALA A 62 -8.71 -3.47 5.22
N THR A 63 -7.82 -2.87 6.05
CA THR A 63 -7.37 -1.49 5.85
C THR A 63 -6.63 -1.32 4.53
N LYS A 64 -5.75 -2.25 4.18
CA LYS A 64 -4.96 -2.21 2.95
C LYS A 64 -5.81 -2.49 1.70
N SER A 65 -6.81 -3.37 1.78
CA SER A 65 -7.84 -3.52 0.74
C SER A 65 -8.66 -2.25 0.56
N GLY A 66 -8.99 -1.56 1.65
CA GLY A 66 -9.67 -0.25 1.61
C GLY A 66 -8.87 0.79 0.84
N ILE A 67 -7.54 0.82 0.98
CA ILE A 67 -6.65 1.70 0.19
C ILE A 67 -6.73 1.36 -1.30
N HIS A 68 -6.80 0.08 -1.67
CA HIS A 68 -6.94 -0.33 -3.07
C HIS A 68 -8.26 0.17 -3.67
N GLY A 69 -9.36 0.02 -2.94
CA GLY A 69 -10.68 0.52 -3.34
C GLY A 69 -10.69 2.04 -3.49
N LEU A 70 -10.18 2.76 -2.48
CA LEU A 70 -10.06 4.22 -2.49
C LEU A 70 -9.21 4.71 -3.68
N THR A 71 -8.07 4.09 -3.94
CA THR A 71 -7.18 4.40 -5.07
C THR A 71 -7.92 4.30 -6.40
N LYS A 72 -8.63 3.19 -6.63
CA LYS A 72 -9.37 2.95 -7.88
C LYS A 72 -10.54 3.91 -8.06
N ALA A 73 -11.24 4.27 -6.99
CA ALA A 73 -12.33 5.23 -7.02
C ALA A 73 -11.82 6.64 -7.33
N LEU A 74 -10.84 7.13 -6.58
CA LEU A 74 -10.24 8.45 -6.79
C LEU A 74 -9.62 8.60 -8.18
N ALA A 75 -9.01 7.54 -8.71
CA ALA A 75 -8.46 7.55 -10.06
C ALA A 75 -9.53 7.90 -11.11
N LYS A 76 -10.72 7.33 -10.98
CA LYS A 76 -11.84 7.60 -11.90
C LYS A 76 -12.42 8.99 -11.72
N GLU A 77 -12.53 9.47 -10.47
CA GLU A 77 -13.04 10.79 -10.15
C GLU A 77 -12.12 11.92 -10.65
N LEU A 78 -10.80 11.70 -10.57
CA LEU A 78 -9.79 12.73 -10.77
C LEU A 78 -9.14 12.70 -12.16
N ALA A 79 -9.32 11.63 -12.93
CA ALA A 79 -8.81 11.52 -14.30
C ALA A 79 -9.19 12.70 -15.21
N PRO A 80 -10.44 13.24 -15.19
CA PRO A 80 -10.80 14.41 -15.99
C PRO A 80 -10.01 15.68 -15.65
N SER A 81 -9.38 15.71 -14.47
CA SER A 81 -8.50 16.81 -14.02
C SER A 81 -7.02 16.51 -14.24
N ASN A 82 -6.69 15.50 -15.04
CA ASN A 82 -5.31 15.07 -15.31
C ASN A 82 -4.53 14.70 -14.04
N ILE A 83 -5.19 14.01 -13.10
CA ILE A 83 -4.58 13.51 -11.87
C ILE A 83 -4.58 11.99 -11.92
N GLN A 84 -3.41 11.36 -11.79
CA GLN A 84 -3.26 9.93 -11.72
C GLN A 84 -3.22 9.49 -10.25
N VAL A 85 -3.94 8.42 -9.93
CA VAL A 85 -3.98 7.84 -8.59
C VAL A 85 -3.67 6.36 -8.69
N ASN A 86 -2.57 5.95 -8.07
CA ASN A 86 -2.11 4.57 -8.05
C ASN A 86 -1.76 4.14 -6.62
N ALA A 87 -1.58 2.86 -6.41
CA ALA A 87 -1.07 2.31 -5.17
C ALA A 87 0.11 1.37 -5.44
N ILE A 88 1.00 1.24 -4.45
CA ILE A 88 2.02 0.20 -4.41
C ILE A 88 1.65 -0.77 -3.30
N ALA A 89 1.49 -2.04 -3.65
CA ALA A 89 1.30 -3.15 -2.72
C ALA A 89 2.67 -3.77 -2.42
N CYS A 90 3.24 -3.39 -1.27
CA CYS A 90 4.54 -3.88 -0.85
C CYS A 90 4.43 -5.33 -0.35
N GLY A 91 5.40 -6.16 -0.70
CA GLY A 91 5.67 -7.44 -0.07
C GLY A 91 6.44 -7.29 1.24
N VAL A 92 7.28 -8.27 1.53
CA VAL A 92 8.17 -8.24 2.71
C VAL A 92 9.38 -7.37 2.40
N ILE A 93 9.46 -6.22 3.06
CA ILE A 93 10.52 -5.22 2.86
C ILE A 93 11.38 -5.15 4.13
N ASP A 94 12.70 -5.13 3.96
CA ASP A 94 13.67 -5.03 5.04
C ASP A 94 13.63 -3.64 5.68
N THR A 95 12.95 -3.55 6.81
CA THR A 95 12.71 -2.31 7.55
C THR A 95 12.63 -2.61 9.05
N VAL A 96 12.56 -1.59 9.87
CA VAL A 96 12.34 -1.72 11.32
C VAL A 96 11.12 -2.60 11.66
N MET A 97 10.11 -2.65 10.79
CA MET A 97 8.94 -3.54 11.01
C MET A 97 9.30 -5.03 10.96
N THR A 98 10.34 -5.39 10.22
CA THR A 98 10.81 -6.79 10.09
C THR A 98 11.90 -7.15 11.09
N ASP A 99 12.37 -6.20 11.91
CA ASP A 99 13.38 -6.46 12.95
C ASP A 99 12.85 -7.31 14.12
N CYS A 100 11.52 -7.38 14.27
CA CYS A 100 10.89 -8.24 15.27
C CYS A 100 10.99 -9.74 14.96
N PHE A 101 11.30 -10.13 13.72
CA PHE A 101 11.43 -11.53 13.33
C PHE A 101 12.79 -12.09 13.74
N SER A 102 12.80 -13.32 14.27
CA SER A 102 14.02 -14.08 14.51
C SER A 102 14.74 -14.43 13.20
N ALA A 103 15.98 -14.90 13.30
CA ALA A 103 16.74 -15.32 12.11
C ALA A 103 16.07 -16.50 11.39
N GLU A 104 15.46 -17.42 12.14
CA GLU A 104 14.75 -18.56 11.63
C GLU A 104 13.47 -18.14 10.89
N GLU A 105 12.69 -17.20 11.46
CA GLU A 105 11.48 -16.66 10.83
C GLU A 105 11.83 -15.87 9.56
N LYS A 106 12.90 -15.08 9.58
CA LYS A 106 13.40 -14.38 8.38
C LYS A 106 13.82 -15.37 7.29
N ALA A 107 14.48 -16.46 7.65
CA ALA A 107 14.87 -17.49 6.69
C ALA A 107 13.64 -18.17 6.07
N ALA A 108 12.65 -18.56 6.89
CA ALA A 108 11.41 -19.16 6.42
C ALA A 108 10.64 -18.23 5.47
N LEU A 109 10.46 -16.96 5.84
CA LEU A 109 9.82 -15.96 4.97
C LEU A 109 10.60 -15.74 3.66
N THR A 110 11.92 -15.79 3.71
CA THR A 110 12.77 -15.65 2.52
C THR A 110 12.57 -16.79 1.53
N GLU A 111 12.35 -18.02 2.03
CA GLU A 111 12.07 -19.19 1.18
C GLU A 111 10.72 -19.09 0.46
N GLU A 112 9.74 -18.38 1.03
CA GLU A 112 8.43 -18.13 0.41
C GLU A 112 8.51 -17.08 -0.72
N ILE A 113 9.56 -16.27 -0.77
CA ILE A 113 9.73 -15.22 -1.78
C ILE A 113 10.51 -15.81 -2.98
N PRO A 114 9.97 -15.84 -4.21
CA PRO A 114 10.67 -16.38 -5.38
C PRO A 114 12.04 -15.73 -5.66
N LEU A 115 12.22 -14.42 -5.36
CA LEU A 115 13.53 -13.76 -5.43
C LEU A 115 14.47 -14.11 -4.27
N CYS A 116 14.07 -15.01 -3.35
CA CYS A 116 14.86 -15.52 -2.22
C CYS A 116 15.53 -14.42 -1.37
N ARG A 117 14.86 -13.30 -1.18
CA ARG A 117 15.30 -12.20 -0.31
C ARG A 117 14.15 -11.24 0.00
N PHE A 118 14.27 -10.50 1.07
CA PHE A 118 13.42 -9.34 1.32
C PHE A 118 13.71 -8.24 0.29
N GLY A 119 12.68 -7.46 -0.03
CA GLY A 119 12.83 -6.23 -0.81
C GLY A 119 13.52 -5.15 0.02
N ARG A 120 14.18 -4.22 -0.65
CA ARG A 120 14.78 -3.04 0.00
C ARG A 120 13.85 -1.85 -0.13
N PRO A 121 13.82 -0.91 0.84
CA PRO A 121 13.03 0.31 0.74
C PRO A 121 13.27 1.09 -0.56
N GLU A 122 14.53 1.10 -1.07
CA GLU A 122 14.88 1.77 -2.30
C GLU A 122 14.19 1.16 -3.53
N GLU A 123 13.91 -0.14 -3.52
CA GLU A 123 13.22 -0.82 -4.63
C GLU A 123 11.74 -0.40 -4.68
N VAL A 124 11.11 -0.20 -3.53
CA VAL A 124 9.77 0.41 -3.44
C VAL A 124 9.81 1.87 -3.88
N ALA A 125 10.82 2.63 -3.44
CA ALA A 125 10.99 4.04 -3.79
C ALA A 125 11.17 4.24 -5.32
N GLN A 126 11.87 3.34 -6.02
CA GLN A 126 11.98 3.38 -7.47
C GLN A 126 10.63 3.18 -8.17
N ALA A 127 9.78 2.28 -7.66
CA ALA A 127 8.43 2.10 -8.18
C ALA A 127 7.56 3.35 -7.95
N VAL A 128 7.68 3.99 -6.77
CA VAL A 128 7.02 5.29 -6.50
C VAL A 128 7.51 6.34 -7.47
N LEU A 129 8.82 6.47 -7.67
CA LEU A 129 9.42 7.46 -8.57
C LEU A 129 8.92 7.28 -10.01
N PHE A 130 8.87 6.05 -10.50
CA PHE A 130 8.31 5.74 -11.82
C PHE A 130 6.85 6.18 -11.93
N LEU A 131 5.99 5.80 -10.98
CA LEU A 131 4.57 6.17 -11.00
C LEU A 131 4.34 7.68 -10.82
N ALA A 132 5.28 8.39 -10.23
CA ALA A 132 5.23 9.85 -10.06
C ALA A 132 5.75 10.61 -11.27
N SER A 133 6.40 9.95 -12.22
CA SER A 133 7.04 10.56 -13.37
C SER A 133 6.08 10.77 -14.57
N GLU A 134 6.52 11.49 -15.59
CA GLU A 134 5.75 11.70 -16.82
C GLU A 134 5.65 10.42 -17.68
N GLU A 135 6.59 9.50 -17.54
CA GLU A 135 6.59 8.20 -18.20
C GLU A 135 5.37 7.35 -17.79
N ALA A 136 4.82 7.60 -16.61
CA ALA A 136 3.60 6.94 -16.10
C ALA A 136 2.32 7.75 -16.35
N SER A 137 2.34 8.76 -17.22
CA SER A 137 1.21 9.70 -17.43
C SER A 137 -0.10 9.02 -17.88
N TYR A 138 -0.05 7.82 -18.45
CA TYR A 138 -1.23 7.05 -18.85
C TYR A 138 -1.52 5.87 -17.91
N ILE A 139 -0.86 5.81 -16.73
CA ILE A 139 -1.05 4.78 -15.72
C ILE A 139 -1.85 5.38 -14.56
N THR A 140 -3.09 4.90 -14.37
CA THR A 140 -3.95 5.28 -13.25
C THR A 140 -4.84 4.12 -12.82
N ALA A 141 -5.37 4.14 -11.61
CA ALA A 141 -6.18 3.09 -10.99
C ALA A 141 -5.45 1.75 -10.78
N GLN A 142 -4.10 1.73 -10.86
CA GLN A 142 -3.33 0.51 -10.69
C GLN A 142 -2.92 0.29 -9.23
N VAL A 143 -2.81 -0.98 -8.87
CA VAL A 143 -2.17 -1.45 -7.65
C VAL A 143 -0.96 -2.27 -8.11
N LEU A 144 0.20 -1.64 -8.06
CA LEU A 144 1.45 -2.28 -8.48
C LEU A 144 2.04 -3.06 -7.31
N THR A 145 2.16 -4.37 -7.47
CA THR A 145 2.78 -5.22 -6.45
C THR A 145 4.30 -5.20 -6.60
N VAL A 146 5.00 -5.00 -5.47
CA VAL A 146 6.47 -5.00 -5.36
C VAL A 146 6.82 -5.96 -4.22
N ASP A 147 6.92 -7.24 -4.53
CA ASP A 147 6.95 -8.32 -3.54
C ASP A 147 7.93 -9.47 -3.86
N GLY A 148 8.71 -9.34 -4.92
CA GLY A 148 9.64 -10.39 -5.33
C GLY A 148 8.96 -11.63 -5.92
N GLY A 149 7.68 -11.52 -6.31
CA GLY A 149 6.88 -12.60 -6.90
C GLY A 149 6.17 -13.48 -5.86
N MET A 150 6.00 -12.99 -4.63
CA MET A 150 5.40 -13.75 -3.52
C MET A 150 3.89 -14.00 -3.72
N LEU A 151 3.18 -13.14 -4.48
CA LEU A 151 1.77 -13.31 -4.88
C LEU A 151 1.64 -13.55 -6.38
#